data_e18d662406c4b9de122271f8660640f5
#
_entry.id   e18d662406c4b9de122271f8660640f5
#
_cell.length_a   1.000
_cell.length_b   1.000
_cell.length_c   1.000
_cell.angle_alpha   90.00
_cell.angle_beta   90.00
_cell.angle_gamma   90.00
#
_symmetry.space_group_name_H-M   'P 1'
#
loop_
_entity.id
_entity.type
_entity.pdbx_description
1 polymer ?
#
loop_
_entity_poly.entity_id
_entity_poly.type
_entity_poly.pdbx_seq_one_letter_code
_entity_poly.pdbx_strand_id
1 'polypeptide(L)'
;MPFTPFHFGPGLFISLIFLSLIDIPTFLIASVIIDVEPFIVLIFQINYPLHGFFHSFLGGFIVAVLLSMVMSKIRSYFTPLLKFFKIEQSISFKKILISSTCTIFIHILLDSPIYLDIQPFFPFEFNPFYSNTLWPGLYIYLICAWCFVGAILVYIIRLLQYKFLR
;
A
#
# COMPACT_ATOMS: atom_id res chain seq x y z
N MET A 1 7.23 1.96 13.23
CA MET A 1 6.54 1.32 12.12
C MET A 1 5.21 0.82 12.63
N PRO A 2 4.05 1.26 12.08
CA PRO A 2 2.95 0.35 12.11
C PRO A 2 3.54 -0.91 11.48
N PHE A 3 3.49 -2.00 12.22
CA PHE A 3 4.03 -3.27 11.76
C PHE A 3 3.57 -3.48 10.31
N THR A 4 4.50 -3.55 9.34
CA THR A 4 4.26 -3.63 7.88
C THR A 4 2.97 -4.36 7.48
N PRO A 5 2.57 -5.51 8.10
CA PRO A 5 1.31 -6.18 7.82
C PRO A 5 0.04 -5.35 7.99
N PHE A 6 0.03 -4.30 8.80
CA PHE A 6 -1.16 -3.46 8.97
C PHE A 6 -1.53 -2.70 7.70
N HIS A 7 -0.55 -2.35 6.85
CA HIS A 7 -0.80 -1.71 5.56
C HIS A 7 -1.57 -2.59 4.57
N PHE A 8 -1.58 -3.91 4.76
CA PHE A 8 -2.44 -4.80 3.96
C PHE A 8 -3.94 -4.58 4.22
N GLY A 9 -4.33 -4.08 5.40
CA GLY A 9 -5.73 -3.79 5.70
C GLY A 9 -6.34 -2.78 4.73
N PRO A 10 -5.86 -1.52 4.71
CA PRO A 10 -6.24 -0.52 3.71
C PRO A 10 -6.03 -1.02 2.28
N GLY A 11 -4.92 -1.73 2.02
CA GLY A 11 -4.60 -2.30 0.72
C GLY A 11 -5.69 -3.23 0.20
N LEU A 12 -6.12 -4.20 1.00
CA LEU A 12 -7.19 -5.14 0.66
C LEU A 12 -8.54 -4.42 0.51
N PHE A 13 -8.88 -3.58 1.48
CA PHE A 13 -10.17 -2.91 1.51
C PHE A 13 -10.38 -2.03 0.27
N ILE A 14 -9.43 -1.14 -0.01
CA ILE A 14 -9.51 -0.22 -1.15
C ILE A 14 -9.47 -1.00 -2.47
N SER A 15 -8.59 -1.98 -2.61
CA SER A 15 -8.48 -2.74 -3.85
C SER A 15 -9.72 -3.57 -4.16
N LEU A 16 -10.42 -4.09 -3.14
CA LEU A 16 -11.67 -4.82 -3.31
C LEU A 16 -12.84 -3.89 -3.65
N ILE A 17 -12.86 -2.65 -3.17
CA ILE A 17 -13.89 -1.67 -3.55
C ILE A 17 -13.70 -1.24 -5.01
N PHE A 18 -12.47 -0.91 -5.41
CA PHE A 18 -12.15 -0.30 -6.71
C PHE A 18 -11.58 -1.30 -7.71
N LEU A 19 -12.12 -2.53 -7.79
CA LEU A 19 -11.63 -3.60 -8.68
C LEU A 19 -11.51 -3.20 -10.15
N SER A 20 -12.34 -2.29 -10.63
CA SER A 20 -12.32 -1.81 -12.02
C SER A 20 -11.13 -0.89 -12.32
N LEU A 21 -10.64 -0.16 -11.31
CA LEU A 21 -9.61 0.88 -11.45
C LEU A 21 -8.23 0.42 -10.95
N ILE A 22 -8.21 -0.47 -9.97
CA ILE A 22 -7.03 -0.90 -9.22
C ILE A 22 -6.68 -2.34 -9.58
N ASP A 23 -5.39 -2.63 -9.69
CA ASP A 23 -4.83 -3.97 -9.82
C ASP A 23 -4.45 -4.52 -8.44
N ILE A 24 -5.18 -5.51 -7.93
CA ILE A 24 -5.02 -6.04 -6.55
C ILE A 24 -3.58 -6.47 -6.25
N PRO A 25 -2.93 -7.35 -7.03
CA PRO A 25 -1.57 -7.79 -6.67
C PRO A 25 -0.58 -6.65 -6.59
N THR A 26 -0.64 -5.71 -7.55
CA THR A 26 0.21 -4.53 -7.53
C THR A 26 -0.07 -3.66 -6.30
N PHE A 27 -1.35 -3.46 -5.97
CA PHE A 27 -1.75 -2.64 -4.83
C PHE A 27 -1.23 -3.23 -3.52
N LEU A 28 -1.34 -4.56 -3.32
CA LEU A 28 -0.86 -5.23 -2.12
C LEU A 28 0.67 -5.21 -2.01
N ILE A 29 1.39 -5.46 -3.11
CA ILE A 29 2.85 -5.39 -3.08
C ILE A 29 3.31 -3.96 -2.80
N ALA A 30 2.68 -2.97 -3.45
CA ALA A 30 2.98 -1.56 -3.26
C ALA A 30 2.72 -1.08 -1.82
N SER A 31 1.76 -1.70 -1.10
CA SER A 31 1.44 -1.29 0.28
C SER A 31 2.56 -1.58 1.29
N VAL A 32 3.57 -2.37 0.91
CA VAL A 32 4.66 -2.76 1.81
C VAL A 32 6.05 -2.59 1.19
N ILE A 33 6.14 -2.29 -0.10
CA ILE A 33 7.44 -2.31 -0.80
C ILE A 33 8.41 -1.23 -0.28
N ILE A 34 7.93 -0.07 0.13
CA ILE A 34 8.79 1.01 0.62
C ILE A 34 9.36 0.70 2.02
N ASP A 35 8.74 -0.21 2.78
CA ASP A 35 9.26 -0.71 4.06
C ASP A 35 10.55 -1.52 3.91
N VAL A 36 10.94 -1.86 2.69
CA VAL A 36 12.25 -2.45 2.40
C VAL A 36 13.38 -1.46 2.79
N GLU A 37 13.17 -0.15 2.68
CA GLU A 37 14.15 0.86 3.10
C GLU A 37 14.45 0.77 4.60
N PRO A 38 13.49 0.94 5.53
CA PRO A 38 13.75 0.80 6.96
C PRO A 38 14.24 -0.60 7.34
N PHE A 39 13.79 -1.64 6.66
CA PHE A 39 14.26 -3.00 6.89
C PHE A 39 15.76 -3.16 6.58
N ILE A 40 16.24 -2.61 5.46
CA ILE A 40 17.67 -2.61 5.10
C ILE A 40 18.47 -1.79 6.10
N VAL A 41 18.00 -0.59 6.46
CA VAL A 41 18.67 0.28 7.43
C VAL A 41 18.86 -0.43 8.77
N LEU A 42 17.83 -1.13 9.26
CA LEU A 42 17.88 -1.87 10.53
C LEU A 42 18.82 -3.08 10.48
N ILE A 43 18.74 -3.90 9.42
CA ILE A 43 19.54 -5.12 9.31
C ILE A 43 21.03 -4.79 9.19
N PHE A 44 21.36 -3.83 8.35
CA PHE A 44 22.75 -3.49 8.07
C PHE A 44 23.30 -2.39 8.97
N GLN A 45 22.50 -1.90 9.93
CA GLN A 45 22.86 -0.82 10.86
C GLN A 45 23.45 0.40 10.14
N ILE A 46 22.84 0.78 9.02
CA ILE A 46 23.31 1.88 8.19
C ILE A 46 23.06 3.20 8.92
N ASN A 47 24.04 4.11 8.93
CA ASN A 47 23.86 5.46 9.46
C ASN A 47 23.05 6.33 8.48
N TYR A 48 21.73 6.10 8.43
CA TYR A 48 20.76 6.72 7.56
C TYR A 48 19.42 6.80 8.28
N PRO A 49 18.56 7.81 8.03
CA PRO A 49 17.22 7.85 8.60
C PRO A 49 16.45 6.55 8.34
N LEU A 50 15.69 6.10 9.31
CA LEU A 50 14.94 4.84 9.20
C LEU A 50 13.93 4.92 8.03
N HIS A 51 13.23 6.06 7.94
CA HIS A 51 12.36 6.39 6.82
C HIS A 51 13.05 7.48 6.00
N GLY A 52 13.82 7.06 5.01
CA GLY A 52 14.63 7.96 4.19
C GLY A 52 13.89 8.46 2.94
N PHE A 53 14.63 8.53 1.84
CA PHE A 53 14.15 9.11 0.59
C PHE A 53 12.91 8.41 0.02
N PHE A 54 12.79 7.08 0.14
CA PHE A 54 11.65 6.34 -0.41
C PHE A 54 10.34 6.61 0.33
N HIS A 55 10.40 7.11 1.58
CA HIS A 55 9.23 7.58 2.33
C HIS A 55 8.91 9.07 2.07
N SER A 56 9.34 9.60 0.93
CA SER A 56 8.86 10.88 0.38
C SER A 56 7.94 10.65 -0.83
N PHE A 57 7.08 11.60 -1.17
CA PHE A 57 6.26 11.50 -2.38
C PHE A 57 7.10 11.39 -3.65
N LEU A 58 8.24 12.10 -3.71
CA LEU A 58 9.16 12.03 -4.84
C LEU A 58 9.82 10.64 -4.94
N GLY A 59 10.42 10.17 -3.86
CA GLY A 59 11.06 8.85 -3.82
C GLY A 59 10.06 7.71 -3.99
N GLY A 60 8.91 7.81 -3.32
CA GLY A 60 7.81 6.85 -3.47
C GLY A 60 7.26 6.78 -4.90
N PHE A 61 7.18 7.91 -5.61
CA PHE A 61 6.79 7.91 -7.02
C PHE A 61 7.81 7.18 -7.90
N ILE A 62 9.11 7.36 -7.66
CA ILE A 62 10.15 6.61 -8.38
C ILE A 62 9.99 5.12 -8.13
N VAL A 63 9.80 4.70 -6.87
CA VAL A 63 9.55 3.30 -6.52
C VAL A 63 8.28 2.78 -7.19
N ALA A 64 7.20 3.59 -7.25
CA ALA A 64 5.96 3.22 -7.92
C ALA A 64 6.15 2.94 -9.41
N VAL A 65 6.92 3.77 -10.11
CA VAL A 65 7.22 3.58 -11.53
C VAL A 65 8.05 2.31 -11.74
N LEU A 66 9.10 2.12 -10.95
CA LEU A 66 9.95 0.92 -11.04
C LEU A 66 9.14 -0.36 -10.75
N LEU A 67 8.35 -0.34 -9.69
CA LEU A 67 7.44 -1.46 -9.37
C LEU A 67 6.46 -1.73 -10.51
N SER A 68 5.91 -0.68 -11.14
CA SER A 68 4.98 -0.84 -12.26
C SER A 68 5.63 -1.51 -13.46
N MET A 69 6.89 -1.19 -13.77
CA MET A 69 7.64 -1.85 -14.82
C MET A 69 7.86 -3.35 -14.54
N VAL A 70 8.20 -3.68 -13.30
CA VAL A 70 8.34 -5.08 -12.86
C VAL A 70 7.00 -5.80 -12.92
N MET A 71 5.97 -5.22 -12.31
CA MET A 71 4.63 -5.81 -12.27
C MET A 71 4.03 -5.99 -13.66
N SER A 72 4.28 -5.10 -14.61
CA SER A 72 3.80 -5.27 -15.99
C SER A 72 4.28 -6.58 -16.64
N LYS A 73 5.44 -7.08 -16.23
CA LYS A 73 6.01 -8.34 -16.73
C LYS A 73 5.51 -9.57 -15.99
N ILE A 74 5.34 -9.47 -14.66
CA ILE A 74 5.03 -10.61 -13.80
C ILE A 74 3.54 -10.72 -13.40
N ARG A 75 2.73 -9.70 -13.68
CA ARG A 75 1.33 -9.62 -13.24
C ARG A 75 0.48 -10.82 -13.66
N SER A 76 0.75 -11.39 -14.82
CA SER A 76 0.01 -12.57 -15.35
C SER A 76 0.13 -13.80 -14.45
N TYR A 77 1.24 -13.97 -13.73
CA TYR A 77 1.43 -15.09 -12.79
C TYR A 77 0.44 -15.07 -11.61
N PHE A 78 -0.14 -13.92 -11.29
CA PHE A 78 -1.15 -13.80 -10.23
C PHE A 78 -2.58 -14.12 -10.71
N THR A 79 -2.79 -14.27 -12.02
CA THR A 79 -4.13 -14.53 -12.58
C THR A 79 -4.78 -15.81 -12.04
N PRO A 80 -4.09 -16.96 -11.90
CA PRO A 80 -4.71 -18.15 -11.33
C PRO A 80 -5.19 -17.95 -9.89
N LEU A 81 -4.43 -17.19 -9.08
CA LEU A 81 -4.80 -16.88 -7.70
C LEU A 81 -6.08 -16.01 -7.65
N LEU A 82 -6.16 -14.98 -8.50
CA LEU A 82 -7.35 -14.13 -8.56
C LEU A 82 -8.58 -14.89 -9.07
N LYS A 83 -8.41 -15.84 -10.00
CA LYS A 83 -9.47 -16.74 -10.44
C LYS A 83 -9.97 -17.60 -9.29
N PHE A 84 -9.08 -18.17 -8.52
CA PHE A 84 -9.44 -18.96 -7.34
C PHE A 84 -10.31 -18.17 -6.37
N PHE A 85 -9.98 -16.91 -6.12
CA PHE A 85 -10.77 -16.02 -5.26
C PHE A 85 -11.96 -15.36 -5.95
N LYS A 86 -12.25 -15.64 -7.23
CA LYS A 86 -13.36 -15.05 -8.02
C LYS A 86 -13.30 -13.51 -8.11
N ILE A 87 -12.11 -12.96 -8.16
CA ILE A 87 -11.81 -11.52 -8.26
C ILE A 87 -10.92 -11.23 -9.47
N GLU A 88 -11.20 -11.87 -10.60
CA GLU A 88 -10.43 -11.68 -11.83
C GLU A 88 -10.45 -10.22 -12.29
N GLN A 89 -9.33 -9.79 -12.83
CA GLN A 89 -9.14 -8.43 -13.31
C GLN A 89 -8.46 -8.42 -14.68
N SER A 90 -8.86 -7.47 -15.53
CA SER A 90 -8.13 -7.17 -16.76
C SER A 90 -6.79 -6.53 -16.45
N ILE A 91 -5.73 -7.00 -17.10
CA ILE A 91 -4.38 -6.47 -16.97
C ILE A 91 -4.24 -5.22 -17.83
N SER A 92 -3.77 -4.12 -17.24
CA SER A 92 -3.47 -2.87 -17.93
C SER A 92 -2.33 -2.15 -17.22
N PHE A 93 -1.35 -1.65 -17.96
CA PHE A 93 -0.25 -0.86 -17.41
C PHE A 93 -0.76 0.36 -16.63
N LYS A 94 -1.82 1.02 -17.15
CA LYS A 94 -2.44 2.16 -16.48
C LYS A 94 -2.97 1.79 -15.08
N LYS A 95 -3.65 0.63 -14.96
CA LYS A 95 -4.12 0.15 -13.65
C LYS A 95 -2.95 -0.16 -12.70
N ILE A 96 -1.91 -0.81 -13.21
CA ILE A 96 -0.70 -1.14 -12.44
C ILE A 96 -0.06 0.14 -11.91
N LEU A 97 0.15 1.15 -12.77
CA LEU A 97 0.76 2.42 -12.39
C LEU A 97 -0.09 3.22 -11.39
N ILE A 98 -1.41 3.29 -11.60
CA ILE A 98 -2.33 3.92 -10.65
C ILE A 98 -2.27 3.19 -9.30
N SER A 99 -2.30 1.86 -9.31
CA SER A 99 -2.27 1.05 -8.10
C SER A 99 -1.00 1.26 -7.29
N SER A 100 0.17 1.19 -7.91
CA SER A 100 1.43 1.39 -7.23
C SER A 100 1.58 2.81 -6.68
N THR A 101 1.24 3.84 -7.47
CA THR A 101 1.38 5.24 -7.05
C THR A 101 0.42 5.58 -5.90
N CYS A 102 -0.87 5.26 -6.06
CA CYS A 102 -1.86 5.56 -5.03
C CYS A 102 -1.53 4.86 -3.71
N THR A 103 -1.13 3.58 -3.77
CA THR A 103 -0.87 2.81 -2.56
C THR A 103 0.36 3.31 -1.82
N ILE A 104 1.45 3.57 -2.52
CA ILE A 104 2.68 4.10 -1.91
C ILE A 104 2.40 5.46 -1.26
N PHE A 105 1.61 6.31 -1.92
CA PHE A 105 1.25 7.61 -1.34
C PHE A 105 0.35 7.46 -0.10
N ILE A 106 -0.59 6.52 -0.12
CA ILE A 106 -1.41 6.17 1.06
C ILE A 106 -0.52 5.67 2.20
N HIS A 107 0.46 4.81 1.92
CA HIS A 107 1.42 4.33 2.90
C HIS A 107 2.18 5.49 3.55
N ILE A 108 2.78 6.38 2.75
CA ILE A 108 3.50 7.55 3.26
C ILE A 108 2.59 8.44 4.13
N LEU A 109 1.33 8.64 3.71
CA LEU A 109 0.36 9.43 4.48
C LEU A 109 -0.03 8.77 5.79
N LEU A 110 -0.11 7.44 5.86
CA LEU A 110 -0.42 6.70 7.10
C LEU A 110 0.76 6.74 8.08
N ASP A 111 1.99 6.75 7.60
CA ASP A 111 3.17 6.75 8.43
C ASP A 111 3.63 8.16 8.86
N SER A 112 3.39 9.16 8.03
CA SER A 112 3.82 10.54 8.30
C SER A 112 3.37 11.11 9.66
N PRO A 113 2.15 10.83 10.17
CA PRO A 113 1.75 11.32 11.49
C PRO A 113 2.47 10.66 12.67
N ILE A 114 3.12 9.51 12.43
CA ILE A 114 3.72 8.67 13.47
C ILE A 114 5.22 8.93 13.58
N TYR A 115 5.89 9.18 12.46
CA TYR A 115 7.36 9.22 12.37
C TYR A 115 7.88 10.61 12.03
N LEU A 116 8.76 11.13 12.91
CA LEU A 116 9.39 12.43 12.76
C LEU A 116 10.40 12.46 11.60
N ASP A 117 11.04 11.33 11.31
CA ASP A 117 12.08 11.19 10.31
C ASP A 117 11.55 11.10 8.87
N ILE A 118 10.24 10.98 8.68
CA ILE A 118 9.61 11.02 7.36
C ILE A 118 9.58 12.47 6.84
N GLN A 119 10.06 12.65 5.62
CA GLN A 119 10.04 13.92 4.89
C GLN A 119 9.16 13.80 3.64
N PRO A 120 7.81 13.92 3.77
CA PRO A 120 6.88 13.64 2.66
C PRO A 120 7.14 14.50 1.43
N PHE A 121 7.60 15.74 1.66
CA PHE A 121 7.84 16.75 0.62
C PHE A 121 9.33 16.97 0.32
N PHE A 122 10.16 15.91 0.43
CA PHE A 122 11.58 16.02 0.07
C PHE A 122 11.77 16.81 -1.24
N PRO A 123 12.72 17.77 -1.34
CA PRO A 123 13.84 18.00 -0.43
C PRO A 123 13.55 18.93 0.78
N PHE A 124 12.32 19.29 1.04
CA PHE A 124 11.98 20.09 2.22
C PHE A 124 12.00 19.22 3.47
N GLU A 125 12.83 19.60 4.45
CA GLU A 125 13.07 18.85 5.69
C GLU A 125 11.98 19.11 6.74
N PHE A 126 10.70 19.04 6.35
CA PHE A 126 9.61 19.18 7.31
C PHE A 126 8.51 18.16 7.06
N ASN A 127 7.86 17.72 8.14
CA ASN A 127 6.71 16.84 8.09
C ASN A 127 5.49 17.55 8.71
N PRO A 128 4.57 18.11 7.89
CA PRO A 128 3.42 18.84 8.41
C PRO A 128 2.36 17.92 9.04
N PHE A 129 2.45 16.62 8.85
CA PHE A 129 1.50 15.64 9.38
C PHE A 129 1.92 15.08 10.73
N TYR A 130 3.21 15.22 11.11
CA TYR A 130 3.74 14.64 12.34
C TYR A 130 3.07 15.20 13.58
N SER A 131 2.75 14.31 14.51
CA SER A 131 2.20 14.69 15.82
C SER A 131 2.98 14.02 16.93
N ASN A 132 3.45 14.84 17.87
CA ASN A 132 4.20 14.37 19.05
C ASN A 132 3.29 13.76 20.13
N THR A 133 2.16 13.15 19.75
CA THR A 133 1.24 12.49 20.67
C THR A 133 1.03 11.03 20.27
N LEU A 134 0.59 10.20 21.20
CA LEU A 134 0.30 8.77 20.92
C LEU A 134 -0.98 8.56 20.10
N TRP A 135 -1.88 9.56 20.06
CA TRP A 135 -3.21 9.41 19.47
C TRP A 135 -3.20 9.11 17.97
N PRO A 136 -2.42 9.80 17.11
CA PRO A 136 -2.40 9.49 15.68
C PRO A 136 -1.99 8.05 15.41
N GLY A 137 -0.97 7.54 16.10
CA GLY A 137 -0.54 6.15 15.96
C GLY A 137 -1.67 5.18 16.29
N LEU A 138 -2.35 5.37 17.44
CA LEU A 138 -3.47 4.52 17.84
C LEU A 138 -4.61 4.55 16.82
N TYR A 139 -5.00 5.74 16.34
CA TYR A 139 -6.06 5.86 15.33
C TYR A 139 -5.70 5.19 14.01
N ILE A 140 -4.46 5.33 13.55
CA ILE A 140 -4.01 4.69 12.31
C ILE A 140 -4.03 3.17 12.43
N TYR A 141 -3.55 2.61 13.55
CA TYR A 141 -3.68 1.17 13.80
C TYR A 141 -5.12 0.69 13.81
N LEU A 142 -6.03 1.44 14.46
CA LEU A 142 -7.46 1.12 14.46
C LEU A 142 -8.06 1.19 13.06
N ILE A 143 -7.75 2.21 12.28
CA ILE A 143 -8.20 2.35 10.88
C ILE A 143 -7.71 1.15 10.06
N CYS A 144 -6.44 0.79 10.16
CA CYS A 144 -5.88 -0.36 9.45
C CYS A 144 -6.58 -1.66 9.86
N ALA A 145 -6.83 -1.87 11.15
CA ALA A 145 -7.55 -3.04 11.66
C ALA A 145 -9.00 -3.09 11.15
N TRP A 146 -9.73 -1.98 11.19
CA TRP A 146 -11.08 -1.89 10.65
C TRP A 146 -11.12 -2.09 9.13
N CYS A 147 -10.08 -1.69 8.40
CA CYS A 147 -9.96 -1.98 6.97
C CYS A 147 -9.89 -3.49 6.68
N PHE A 148 -9.27 -4.32 7.54
CA PHE A 148 -9.34 -5.78 7.38
C PHE A 148 -10.78 -6.29 7.53
N VAL A 149 -11.50 -5.83 8.53
CA VAL A 149 -12.92 -6.20 8.71
C VAL A 149 -13.74 -5.77 7.50
N GLY A 150 -13.55 -4.52 7.05
CA GLY A 150 -14.20 -4.00 5.84
C GLY A 150 -13.87 -4.81 4.59
N ALA A 151 -12.61 -5.22 4.41
CA ALA A 151 -12.19 -6.04 3.29
C ALA A 151 -12.91 -7.41 3.26
N ILE A 152 -13.04 -8.06 4.42
CA ILE A 152 -13.78 -9.32 4.55
C ILE A 152 -15.25 -9.12 4.16
N LEU A 153 -15.90 -8.07 4.66
CA LEU A 153 -17.30 -7.78 4.36
C LEU A 153 -17.50 -7.50 2.85
N VAL A 154 -16.66 -6.66 2.25
CA VAL A 154 -16.71 -6.37 0.80
C VAL A 154 -16.52 -7.65 0.00
N TYR A 155 -15.56 -8.49 0.38
CA TYR A 155 -15.30 -9.75 -0.31
C TYR A 155 -16.49 -10.71 -0.23
N ILE A 156 -17.13 -10.86 0.94
CA ILE A 156 -18.35 -11.66 1.11
C ILE A 156 -19.48 -11.15 0.22
N ILE A 157 -19.73 -9.83 0.20
CA ILE A 157 -20.75 -9.22 -0.65
C ILE A 157 -20.48 -9.55 -2.13
N ARG A 158 -19.23 -9.46 -2.58
CA ARG A 158 -18.87 -9.79 -3.97
C ARG A 158 -19.05 -11.27 -4.29
N LEU A 159 -18.75 -12.18 -3.37
CA LEU A 159 -19.02 -13.61 -3.55
C LEU A 159 -20.52 -13.90 -3.68
N LEU A 160 -21.36 -13.24 -2.88
CA LEU A 160 -22.82 -13.36 -2.98
C LEU A 160 -23.31 -12.85 -4.34
N GLN A 161 -22.87 -11.67 -4.76
CA GLN A 161 -23.22 -11.12 -6.09
C GLN A 161 -22.79 -12.07 -7.22
N TYR A 162 -21.59 -12.64 -7.14
CA TYR A 162 -21.12 -13.62 -8.14
C TYR A 162 -22.00 -14.88 -8.22
N LYS A 163 -22.56 -15.32 -7.08
CA LYS A 163 -23.47 -16.48 -7.02
C LYS A 163 -24.85 -16.17 -7.61
N PHE A 164 -25.38 -14.95 -7.41
CA PHE A 164 -26.71 -14.58 -7.88
C PHE A 164 -26.76 -14.13 -9.35
N LEU A 165 -25.63 -13.77 -9.95
CA LEU A 165 -25.52 -13.33 -11.36
C LEU A 165 -25.19 -14.48 -12.33
N ARG A 166 -25.06 -15.71 -11.85
CA ARG A 166 -24.91 -16.96 -12.60
C ARG A 166 -26.14 -17.82 -12.49
#